data_79bcd7ab260d7dd281311d0d309ae81e
#
_entry.id   79bcd7ab260d7dd281311d0d309ae81e
#
_cell.length_a   1.000
_cell.length_b   1.000
_cell.length_c   1.000
_cell.angle_alpha   90.00
_cell.angle_beta   90.00
_cell.angle_gamma   90.00
#
_symmetry.space_group_name_H-M   'P 1'
#
loop_
_entity.id
_entity.type
_entity.pdbx_description
1 polymer ?
#
loop_
_entity_poly.entity_id
_entity_poly.type
_entity_poly.pdbx_seq_one_letter_code
_entity_poly.pdbx_strand_id
1 'polypeptide(L)'
;MEGLTEDHTGPMTSRRNPSNRDNGRQAGGLGPSDGGRQAPAQAPKVEFEETTPYDAYVRASTLATLQKTATDEPGEYMFLVLSQIMELYFNLLAFEWRTAQRFLREDQLGEALLALRRSKDHFTGLNASWTSFSWMTPPDFNAFREALGEASGFQSFLYRHIEFLLGFKDPALLRPHKHVAGNHYAELVAAFESPSLYDDVLAYLARQGYAVPQEVLDAETNSTHEWNEAIEDVWVQVYADNGHGSPLRELAESLTDIAQQFSDWRYWHLMA
;
A
#
# COMPACT_ATOMS: atom_id res chain seq x y z
N MET A 1 22.79 16.41 -52.87
CA MET A 1 22.54 15.03 -53.29
C MET A 1 21.40 14.57 -52.36
N GLU A 2 20.17 14.78 -52.83
CA GLU A 2 19.30 13.79 -53.41
C GLU A 2 19.03 12.66 -52.43
N GLY A 3 17.91 12.48 -51.80
CA GLY A 3 16.52 12.54 -52.29
C GLY A 3 15.96 11.13 -52.16
N LEU A 4 14.85 10.96 -51.47
CA LEU A 4 13.74 10.14 -51.92
C LEU A 4 12.76 9.93 -50.74
N THR A 5 11.64 10.57 -50.90
CA THR A 5 10.37 10.30 -50.25
C THR A 5 9.74 9.06 -50.85
N GLU A 6 9.11 8.20 -50.05
CA GLU A 6 7.99 7.37 -50.52
C GLU A 6 6.91 7.24 -49.47
N ASP A 7 5.78 7.76 -49.88
CA ASP A 7 4.45 7.74 -49.27
C ASP A 7 3.75 6.44 -49.67
N HIS A 8 3.17 5.71 -48.73
CA HIS A 8 2.26 4.61 -49.01
C HIS A 8 1.01 4.65 -48.13
N THR A 9 0.06 5.45 -48.57
CA THR A 9 -1.33 5.29 -48.21
C THR A 9 -2.01 4.22 -49.08
N GLY A 10 -2.56 3.19 -48.46
CA GLY A 10 -3.44 2.18 -49.11
C GLY A 10 -4.60 1.81 -48.19
N PRO A 11 -5.85 1.77 -48.72
CA PRO A 11 -7.05 1.64 -47.88
C PRO A 11 -7.39 0.19 -47.53
N MET A 12 -7.77 -0.02 -46.24
CA MET A 12 -8.31 -1.30 -45.77
C MET A 12 -9.77 -1.51 -46.25
N THR A 13 -9.97 -2.48 -47.11
CA THR A 13 -11.26 -2.97 -47.56
C THR A 13 -11.92 -3.89 -46.52
N SER A 14 -13.15 -3.55 -46.19
CA SER A 14 -14.14 -4.34 -45.46
C SER A 14 -14.41 -5.68 -46.13
N ARG A 15 -14.24 -6.81 -45.43
CA ARG A 15 -14.81 -8.11 -45.84
C ARG A 15 -15.95 -8.47 -44.90
N ARG A 16 -17.16 -8.43 -45.46
CA ARG A 16 -18.38 -9.04 -44.91
C ARG A 16 -18.27 -10.57 -45.04
N ASN A 17 -18.65 -11.28 -44.01
CA ASN A 17 -18.87 -12.73 -44.04
C ASN A 17 -20.36 -13.02 -43.84
N PRO A 18 -21.02 -13.74 -44.76
CA PRO A 18 -22.39 -14.19 -44.57
C PRO A 18 -22.43 -15.70 -44.35
N SER A 19 -22.92 -16.16 -43.19
CA SER A 19 -23.54 -17.47 -43.13
C SER A 19 -24.59 -17.53 -42.03
N ASN A 20 -25.80 -17.33 -42.47
CA ASN A 20 -27.04 -17.68 -41.81
C ASN A 20 -27.21 -19.21 -41.87
N ARG A 21 -27.39 -19.86 -40.71
CA ARG A 21 -28.03 -21.19 -40.63
C ARG A 21 -29.10 -21.15 -39.55
N ASP A 22 -30.29 -21.10 -40.02
CA ASP A 22 -31.53 -21.44 -39.36
C ASP A 22 -31.42 -22.78 -38.64
N ASN A 23 -31.77 -22.83 -37.38
CA ASN A 23 -32.15 -24.06 -36.68
C ASN A 23 -33.31 -23.74 -35.74
N GLY A 24 -34.51 -24.05 -36.25
CA GLY A 24 -35.74 -24.00 -35.49
C GLY A 24 -35.68 -24.89 -34.26
N ARG A 25 -36.01 -24.34 -33.11
CA ARG A 25 -36.44 -25.06 -31.91
C ARG A 25 -37.68 -24.38 -31.32
N GLN A 26 -38.66 -25.22 -31.10
CA GLN A 26 -40.01 -25.02 -30.62
C GLN A 26 -40.13 -24.09 -29.42
N ALA A 27 -41.15 -23.25 -29.48
CA ALA A 27 -41.64 -22.42 -28.39
C ALA A 27 -42.20 -23.28 -27.24
N GLY A 28 -41.49 -23.29 -26.11
CA GLY A 28 -42.03 -23.66 -24.82
C GLY A 28 -42.49 -22.38 -24.13
N GLY A 29 -43.81 -22.23 -23.95
CA GLY A 29 -44.40 -21.08 -23.27
C GLY A 29 -43.97 -21.02 -21.81
N LEU A 30 -43.23 -20.00 -21.46
CA LEU A 30 -43.07 -19.54 -20.08
C LEU A 30 -44.09 -18.40 -19.87
N GLY A 31 -44.98 -18.59 -18.94
CA GLY A 31 -45.95 -17.61 -18.51
C GLY A 31 -45.28 -16.30 -18.05
N PRO A 32 -46.01 -15.19 -18.00
CA PRO A 32 -45.46 -13.91 -17.58
C PRO A 32 -44.95 -14.00 -16.15
N SER A 33 -43.60 -13.93 -16.01
CA SER A 33 -43.00 -13.66 -14.69
C SER A 33 -43.46 -12.28 -14.24
N ASP A 34 -44.20 -12.26 -13.14
CA ASP A 34 -44.66 -11.06 -12.43
C ASP A 34 -43.41 -10.21 -12.14
N GLY A 35 -43.16 -9.23 -12.98
CA GLY A 35 -42.08 -8.29 -12.84
C GLY A 35 -42.32 -7.46 -11.59
N GLY A 36 -41.71 -7.88 -10.48
CA GLY A 36 -41.73 -7.09 -9.26
C GLY A 36 -41.31 -5.66 -9.61
N ARG A 37 -42.27 -4.73 -9.55
CA ARG A 37 -42.05 -3.29 -9.65
C ARG A 37 -41.00 -2.93 -8.58
N GLN A 38 -39.76 -2.75 -8.99
CA GLN A 38 -38.79 -2.05 -8.15
C GLN A 38 -39.40 -0.69 -7.80
N ALA A 39 -39.54 -0.41 -6.51
CA ALA A 39 -39.95 0.90 -6.06
C ALA A 39 -39.09 1.96 -6.74
N PRO A 40 -39.65 3.08 -7.21
CA PRO A 40 -38.86 4.11 -7.86
C PRO A 40 -37.70 4.50 -6.94
N ALA A 41 -36.48 4.46 -7.46
CA ALA A 41 -35.30 4.85 -6.71
C ALA A 41 -35.54 6.26 -6.15
N GLN A 42 -35.54 6.39 -4.83
CA GLN A 42 -35.76 7.66 -4.17
C GLN A 42 -34.66 8.63 -4.63
N ALA A 43 -35.05 9.82 -5.09
CA ALA A 43 -34.07 10.83 -5.49
C ALA A 43 -33.04 11.05 -4.37
N PRO A 44 -31.74 11.16 -4.68
CA PRO A 44 -30.73 11.36 -3.65
C PRO A 44 -31.02 12.64 -2.86
N LYS A 45 -30.94 12.54 -1.53
CA LYS A 45 -31.05 13.70 -0.65
C LYS A 45 -29.84 14.62 -0.91
N VAL A 46 -30.08 15.88 -1.27
CA VAL A 46 -29.05 16.86 -1.62
C VAL A 46 -28.97 18.05 -0.66
N GLU A 47 -29.89 18.16 0.30
CA GLU A 47 -29.94 19.21 1.31
C GLU A 47 -29.79 18.63 2.70
N PHE A 48 -28.92 19.23 3.53
CA PHE A 48 -28.59 18.78 4.87
C PHE A 48 -28.55 20.02 5.79
N GLU A 49 -29.05 19.89 7.03
CA GLU A 49 -29.23 21.02 7.96
C GLU A 49 -27.93 21.39 8.71
N GLU A 50 -27.15 20.40 9.20
CA GLU A 50 -25.97 20.65 10.04
C GLU A 50 -24.66 20.27 9.31
N THR A 51 -24.56 19.01 8.89
CA THR A 51 -23.37 18.48 8.19
C THR A 51 -23.79 17.45 7.16
N THR A 52 -22.99 17.30 6.12
CA THR A 52 -23.22 16.22 5.15
C THR A 52 -22.79 14.87 5.75
N PRO A 53 -23.46 13.75 5.38
CA PRO A 53 -22.99 12.40 5.77
C PRO A 53 -21.54 12.14 5.37
N TYR A 54 -21.08 12.71 4.25
CA TYR A 54 -19.69 12.63 3.80
C TYR A 54 -18.74 13.28 4.81
N ASP A 55 -19.01 14.52 5.22
CA ASP A 55 -18.15 15.22 6.17
C ASP A 55 -18.21 14.61 7.57
N ALA A 56 -19.37 14.12 7.99
CA ALA A 56 -19.53 13.42 9.26
C ALA A 56 -18.67 12.14 9.33
N TYR A 57 -18.50 11.44 8.20
CA TYR A 57 -17.71 10.21 8.10
C TYR A 57 -16.22 10.49 7.82
N VAL A 58 -15.91 11.26 6.77
CA VAL A 58 -14.53 11.52 6.31
C VAL A 58 -13.82 12.55 7.18
N ARG A 59 -14.58 13.40 7.90
CA ARG A 59 -14.04 14.52 8.70
C ARG A 59 -13.24 15.53 7.85
N ALA A 60 -13.70 15.77 6.60
CA ALA A 60 -13.00 16.64 5.67
C ALA A 60 -12.81 18.07 6.21
N SER A 61 -13.85 18.63 6.86
CA SER A 61 -13.78 19.94 7.52
C SER A 61 -12.71 19.96 8.63
N THR A 62 -12.58 18.88 9.41
CA THR A 62 -11.53 18.75 10.44
C THR A 62 -10.15 18.66 9.81
N LEU A 63 -10.00 17.79 8.78
CA LEU A 63 -8.74 17.65 8.05
C LEU A 63 -8.26 19.00 7.50
N ALA A 64 -9.18 19.81 6.94
CA ALA A 64 -8.86 21.13 6.39
C ALA A 64 -8.42 22.17 7.45
N THR A 65 -8.53 21.87 8.74
CA THR A 65 -8.06 22.76 9.84
C THR A 65 -6.69 22.37 10.39
N LEU A 66 -6.11 21.26 9.94
CA LEU A 66 -4.84 20.74 10.46
C LEU A 66 -3.61 21.35 9.78
N GLN A 67 -3.79 22.09 8.69
CA GLN A 67 -2.71 22.71 7.94
C GLN A 67 -2.41 24.12 8.51
N LYS A 68 -1.63 24.13 9.59
CA LYS A 68 -1.19 25.37 10.25
C LYS A 68 0.30 25.55 10.00
N THR A 69 0.62 26.47 9.11
CA THR A 69 2.01 26.84 8.80
C THR A 69 2.62 27.70 9.91
N ALA A 70 3.94 27.66 10.05
CA ALA A 70 4.71 28.52 10.96
C ALA A 70 5.09 29.84 10.30
N THR A 71 5.06 29.91 8.97
CA THR A 71 5.38 31.10 8.14
C THR A 71 4.30 31.38 7.12
N ASP A 72 4.42 32.49 6.42
CA ASP A 72 3.56 32.83 5.26
C ASP A 72 4.15 32.35 3.93
N GLU A 73 5.22 31.56 3.96
CA GLU A 73 5.86 31.05 2.75
C GLU A 73 4.99 30.00 2.04
N PRO A 74 4.63 30.18 0.77
CA PRO A 74 3.73 29.25 0.06
C PRO A 74 4.24 27.81 -0.01
N GLY A 75 5.56 27.61 -0.06
CA GLY A 75 6.19 26.30 -0.09
C GLY A 75 5.95 25.50 1.19
N GLU A 76 5.82 26.15 2.34
CA GLU A 76 5.56 25.48 3.62
C GLU A 76 4.20 24.77 3.64
N TYR A 77 3.15 25.41 3.11
CA TYR A 77 1.82 24.78 3.08
C TYR A 77 1.84 23.46 2.29
N MET A 78 2.48 23.47 1.10
CA MET A 78 2.64 22.26 0.30
C MET A 78 3.44 21.19 1.06
N PHE A 79 4.57 21.56 1.67
CA PHE A 79 5.41 20.66 2.47
C PHE A 79 4.61 20.00 3.60
N LEU A 80 3.85 20.79 4.36
CA LEU A 80 3.01 20.31 5.46
C LEU A 80 1.94 19.33 4.98
N VAL A 81 1.18 19.69 3.92
CA VAL A 81 0.12 18.83 3.37
C VAL A 81 0.68 17.51 2.86
N LEU A 82 1.79 17.54 2.12
CA LEU A 82 2.42 16.32 1.60
C LEU A 82 2.94 15.42 2.72
N SER A 83 3.53 16.01 3.77
CA SER A 83 3.94 15.27 4.96
C SER A 83 2.74 14.57 5.63
N GLN A 84 1.60 15.27 5.77
CA GLN A 84 0.37 14.67 6.32
C GLN A 84 -0.18 13.55 5.43
N ILE A 85 -0.11 13.68 4.11
CA ILE A 85 -0.50 12.62 3.16
C ILE A 85 0.38 11.39 3.37
N MET A 86 1.69 11.55 3.52
CA MET A 86 2.61 10.43 3.80
C MET A 86 2.28 9.73 5.11
N GLU A 87 2.00 10.49 6.19
CA GLU A 87 1.58 9.92 7.48
C GLU A 87 0.29 9.09 7.36
N LEU A 88 -0.70 9.54 6.57
CA LEU A 88 -1.92 8.78 6.31
C LEU A 88 -1.63 7.50 5.52
N TYR A 89 -0.71 7.52 4.56
CA TYR A 89 -0.27 6.32 3.86
C TYR A 89 0.46 5.34 4.78
N PHE A 90 1.32 5.81 5.70
CA PHE A 90 1.99 4.93 6.67
C PHE A 90 0.97 4.21 7.55
N ASN A 91 -0.05 4.92 8.01
CA ASN A 91 -1.13 4.32 8.80
C ASN A 91 -1.91 3.27 7.99
N LEU A 92 -2.21 3.56 6.73
CA LEU A 92 -2.90 2.64 5.82
C LEU A 92 -2.07 1.38 5.53
N LEU A 93 -0.78 1.52 5.28
CA LEU A 93 0.17 0.42 5.09
C LEU A 93 0.25 -0.46 6.35
N ALA A 94 0.36 0.15 7.53
CA ALA A 94 0.36 -0.57 8.80
C ALA A 94 -0.93 -1.38 9.00
N PHE A 95 -2.09 -0.83 8.62
CA PHE A 95 -3.37 -1.54 8.67
C PHE A 95 -3.39 -2.77 7.76
N GLU A 96 -2.95 -2.63 6.50
CA GLU A 96 -2.93 -3.74 5.54
C GLU A 96 -1.96 -4.84 5.96
N TRP A 97 -0.77 -4.50 6.45
CA TRP A 97 0.20 -5.52 6.88
C TRP A 97 -0.23 -6.25 8.14
N ARG A 98 -0.82 -5.57 9.12
CA ARG A 98 -1.44 -6.24 10.27
C ARG A 98 -2.60 -7.15 9.85
N THR A 99 -3.37 -6.73 8.85
CA THR A 99 -4.43 -7.55 8.26
C THR A 99 -3.85 -8.79 7.60
N ALA A 100 -2.78 -8.66 6.83
CA ALA A 100 -2.07 -9.79 6.22
C ALA A 100 -1.49 -10.75 7.29
N GLN A 101 -0.84 -10.21 8.34
CA GLN A 101 -0.32 -11.01 9.46
C GLN A 101 -1.43 -11.86 10.12
N ARG A 102 -2.58 -11.25 10.40
CA ARG A 102 -3.71 -11.97 10.99
C ARG A 102 -4.16 -13.13 10.10
N PHE A 103 -4.34 -12.90 8.80
CA PHE A 103 -4.74 -13.93 7.86
C PHE A 103 -3.69 -15.02 7.66
N LEU A 104 -2.39 -14.68 7.68
CA LEU A 104 -1.31 -15.68 7.66
C LEU A 104 -1.35 -16.60 8.90
N ARG A 105 -1.60 -16.04 10.08
CA ARG A 105 -1.75 -16.81 11.33
C ARG A 105 -2.98 -17.72 11.34
N GLU A 106 -4.02 -17.33 10.59
CA GLU A 106 -5.25 -18.10 10.41
C GLU A 106 -5.20 -19.06 9.19
N ASP A 107 -4.04 -19.21 8.56
CA ASP A 107 -3.80 -20.01 7.34
C ASP A 107 -4.69 -19.62 6.14
N GLN A 108 -5.11 -18.35 6.08
CA GLN A 108 -5.95 -17.79 5.03
C GLN A 108 -5.10 -17.02 4.00
N LEU A 109 -4.24 -17.74 3.27
CA LEU A 109 -3.28 -17.10 2.34
C LEU A 109 -3.94 -16.21 1.30
N GLY A 110 -5.10 -16.61 0.75
CA GLY A 110 -5.81 -15.80 -0.26
C GLY A 110 -6.18 -14.40 0.25
N GLU A 111 -6.67 -14.29 1.49
CA GLU A 111 -7.02 -13.03 2.13
C GLU A 111 -5.77 -12.20 2.49
N ALA A 112 -4.70 -12.88 2.92
CA ALA A 112 -3.42 -12.22 3.17
C ALA A 112 -2.86 -11.59 1.88
N LEU A 113 -2.89 -12.30 0.76
CA LEU A 113 -2.46 -11.80 -0.55
C LEU A 113 -3.27 -10.59 -1.01
N LEU A 114 -4.59 -10.56 -0.74
CA LEU A 114 -5.41 -9.38 -1.06
C LEU A 114 -4.96 -8.15 -0.27
N ALA A 115 -4.62 -8.29 1.02
CA ALA A 115 -4.08 -7.21 1.83
C ALA A 115 -2.70 -6.75 1.33
N LEU A 116 -1.81 -7.69 0.96
CA LEU A 116 -0.49 -7.37 0.41
C LEU A 116 -0.58 -6.64 -0.94
N ARG A 117 -1.48 -7.07 -1.83
CA ARG A 117 -1.74 -6.38 -3.11
C ARG A 117 -2.20 -4.95 -2.89
N ARG A 118 -3.19 -4.73 -1.98
CA ARG A 118 -3.63 -3.37 -1.65
C ARG A 118 -2.49 -2.52 -1.09
N SER A 119 -1.65 -3.09 -0.23
CA SER A 119 -0.50 -2.36 0.33
C SER A 119 0.51 -1.93 -0.75
N LYS A 120 0.72 -2.75 -1.80
CA LYS A 120 1.52 -2.37 -2.96
C LYS A 120 0.95 -1.15 -3.68
N ASP A 121 -0.37 -1.13 -3.92
CA ASP A 121 -1.04 0.01 -4.57
C ASP A 121 -0.96 1.27 -3.70
N HIS A 122 -1.10 1.13 -2.38
CA HIS A 122 -0.92 2.24 -1.43
C HIS A 122 0.52 2.77 -1.43
N PHE A 123 1.51 1.90 -1.53
CA PHE A 123 2.90 2.31 -1.69
C PHE A 123 3.16 3.04 -2.99
N THR A 124 2.55 2.61 -4.09
CA THR A 124 2.62 3.32 -5.36
C THR A 124 2.09 4.75 -5.22
N GLY A 125 0.95 4.92 -4.55
CA GLY A 125 0.39 6.24 -4.23
C GLY A 125 1.30 7.09 -3.34
N LEU A 126 1.88 6.48 -2.29
CA LEU A 126 2.86 7.11 -1.42
C LEU A 126 4.08 7.59 -2.21
N ASN A 127 4.69 6.73 -3.03
CA ASN A 127 5.84 7.08 -3.85
C ASN A 127 5.52 8.16 -4.90
N ALA A 128 4.30 8.15 -5.47
CA ALA A 128 3.87 9.18 -6.41
C ALA A 128 3.79 10.57 -5.76
N SER A 129 3.60 10.67 -4.43
CA SER A 129 3.57 11.95 -3.73
C SER A 129 4.88 12.74 -3.82
N TRP A 130 6.02 12.06 -4.03
CA TRP A 130 7.33 12.69 -4.25
C TRP A 130 7.36 13.56 -5.51
N THR A 131 6.52 13.27 -6.51
CA THR A 131 6.40 14.12 -7.72
C THR A 131 6.01 15.55 -7.36
N SER A 132 5.19 15.74 -6.33
CA SER A 132 4.80 17.08 -5.86
C SER A 132 5.97 17.80 -5.16
N PHE A 133 6.87 17.08 -4.50
CA PHE A 133 8.07 17.67 -3.90
C PHE A 133 9.10 18.13 -4.94
N SER A 134 9.08 17.58 -6.16
CA SER A 134 10.03 17.96 -7.22
C SER A 134 9.98 19.43 -7.62
N TRP A 135 8.91 20.15 -7.26
CA TRP A 135 8.77 21.59 -7.48
C TRP A 135 9.41 22.44 -6.39
N MET A 136 9.78 21.86 -5.25
CA MET A 136 10.44 22.58 -4.15
C MET A 136 11.93 22.66 -4.42
N THR A 137 12.42 23.87 -4.67
CA THR A 137 13.85 24.13 -4.81
C THR A 137 14.52 24.29 -3.44
N PRO A 138 15.84 24.11 -3.30
CA PRO A 138 16.54 24.40 -2.05
C PRO A 138 16.29 25.81 -1.48
N PRO A 139 16.23 26.91 -2.28
CA PRO A 139 15.82 28.21 -1.78
C PRO A 139 14.40 28.23 -1.21
N ASP A 140 13.42 27.57 -1.86
CA ASP A 140 12.03 27.52 -1.36
C ASP A 140 11.97 26.81 0.00
N PHE A 141 12.67 25.70 0.18
CA PHE A 141 12.75 25.00 1.46
C PHE A 141 13.45 25.83 2.52
N ASN A 142 14.55 26.49 2.19
CA ASN A 142 15.31 27.33 3.12
C ASN A 142 14.52 28.53 3.61
N ALA A 143 13.53 29.02 2.85
CA ALA A 143 12.69 30.16 3.24
C ALA A 143 11.87 29.89 4.52
N PHE A 144 11.53 28.64 4.82
CA PHE A 144 10.78 28.28 6.03
C PHE A 144 11.50 27.26 6.93
N ARG A 145 12.65 26.71 6.52
CA ARG A 145 13.36 25.64 7.26
C ARG A 145 13.68 26.00 8.71
N GLU A 146 14.08 27.25 8.95
CA GLU A 146 14.42 27.70 10.34
C GLU A 146 13.19 27.71 11.23
N ALA A 147 12.00 28.03 10.70
CA ALA A 147 10.75 28.03 11.47
C ALA A 147 10.30 26.62 11.89
N LEU A 148 10.75 25.57 11.20
CA LEU A 148 10.48 24.19 11.59
C LEU A 148 11.31 23.76 12.83
N GLY A 149 12.37 24.47 13.19
CA GLY A 149 13.22 24.18 14.33
C GLY A 149 13.85 22.78 14.24
N GLU A 150 13.65 21.96 15.28
CA GLU A 150 14.17 20.58 15.37
C GLU A 150 13.29 19.53 14.67
N ALA A 151 12.20 19.94 14.02
CA ALA A 151 11.31 19.00 13.33
C ALA A 151 12.04 18.27 12.19
N SER A 152 11.84 16.95 12.14
CA SER A 152 12.47 16.07 11.15
C SER A 152 11.56 14.88 10.87
N GLY A 153 11.51 14.44 9.60
CA GLY A 153 10.80 13.21 9.19
C GLY A 153 11.27 11.95 9.92
N PHE A 154 12.50 11.94 10.46
CA PHE A 154 12.98 10.86 11.31
C PHE A 154 12.22 10.72 12.64
N GLN A 155 11.42 11.71 13.01
CA GLN A 155 10.59 11.71 14.21
C GLN A 155 9.17 11.19 13.96
N SER A 156 8.83 10.79 12.71
CA SER A 156 7.53 10.18 12.42
C SER A 156 7.40 8.83 13.16
N PHE A 157 6.43 8.74 14.07
CA PHE A 157 6.16 7.48 14.77
C PHE A 157 5.47 6.46 13.85
N LEU A 158 4.64 6.89 12.90
CA LEU A 158 3.99 6.00 11.94
C LEU A 158 5.01 5.38 10.97
N TYR A 159 6.00 6.16 10.55
CA TYR A 159 7.10 5.61 9.75
C TYR A 159 7.91 4.57 10.55
N ARG A 160 8.28 4.87 11.81
CA ARG A 160 8.94 3.87 12.69
C ARG A 160 8.10 2.62 12.84
N HIS A 161 6.77 2.80 12.97
CA HIS A 161 5.83 1.68 13.08
C HIS A 161 5.90 0.73 11.88
N ILE A 162 5.88 1.28 10.64
CA ILE A 162 5.97 0.43 9.44
C ILE A 162 7.35 -0.22 9.28
N GLU A 163 8.44 0.43 9.72
CA GLU A 163 9.76 -0.21 9.76
C GLU A 163 9.76 -1.44 10.68
N PHE A 164 9.18 -1.34 11.88
CA PHE A 164 9.08 -2.46 12.80
C PHE A 164 8.18 -3.58 12.27
N LEU A 165 7.08 -3.25 11.60
CA LEU A 165 6.21 -4.23 10.95
C LEU A 165 6.90 -4.97 9.81
N LEU A 166 7.84 -4.34 9.11
CA LEU A 166 8.67 -4.99 8.08
C LEU A 166 9.88 -5.75 8.64
N GLY A 167 10.13 -5.68 9.95
CA GLY A 167 11.22 -6.42 10.59
C GLY A 167 12.51 -5.62 10.79
N PHE A 168 12.53 -4.31 10.50
CA PHE A 168 13.68 -3.46 10.83
C PHE A 168 13.61 -3.05 12.30
N LYS A 169 14.17 -3.87 13.18
CA LYS A 169 14.05 -3.81 14.65
C LYS A 169 15.29 -3.19 15.30
N ASP A 170 15.52 -1.88 15.08
CA ASP A 170 16.58 -1.12 15.76
C ASP A 170 16.01 -0.40 17.00
N PRO A 171 16.44 -0.77 18.24
CA PRO A 171 15.96 -0.13 19.47
C PRO A 171 16.33 1.37 19.57
N ALA A 172 17.31 1.83 18.79
CA ALA A 172 17.67 3.24 18.75
C ALA A 172 16.52 4.11 18.21
N LEU A 173 15.67 3.54 17.32
CA LEU A 173 14.52 4.23 16.73
C LEU A 173 13.40 4.53 17.73
N LEU A 174 13.37 3.87 18.89
CA LEU A 174 12.42 4.16 19.97
C LEU A 174 12.79 5.44 20.77
N ARG A 175 14.06 5.83 20.77
CA ARG A 175 14.57 6.90 21.64
C ARG A 175 13.89 8.25 21.45
N PRO A 176 13.61 8.74 20.21
CA PRO A 176 12.96 10.03 20.01
C PRO A 176 11.56 10.11 20.64
N HIS A 177 10.89 8.97 20.79
CA HIS A 177 9.50 8.88 21.23
C HIS A 177 9.33 8.62 22.72
N LYS A 178 10.41 8.26 23.44
CA LYS A 178 10.37 7.76 24.82
C LYS A 178 9.71 8.71 25.83
N HIS A 179 9.85 10.00 25.64
CA HIS A 179 9.37 11.02 26.58
C HIS A 179 8.28 11.92 25.97
N VAL A 180 7.77 11.56 24.78
CA VAL A 180 6.68 12.28 24.13
C VAL A 180 5.35 11.90 24.80
N ALA A 181 4.52 12.90 25.07
CA ALA A 181 3.20 12.66 25.66
C ALA A 181 2.28 11.89 24.70
N GLY A 182 1.45 11.01 25.27
CA GLY A 182 0.50 10.19 24.51
C GLY A 182 0.88 8.69 24.49
N ASN A 183 0.13 7.90 23.71
CA ASN A 183 0.31 6.45 23.66
C ASN A 183 1.31 5.96 22.59
N HIS A 184 1.84 6.86 21.77
CA HIS A 184 2.66 6.49 20.61
C HIS A 184 3.91 5.69 20.97
N TYR A 185 4.56 6.01 22.08
CA TYR A 185 5.71 5.23 22.55
C TYR A 185 5.31 3.79 22.90
N ALA A 186 4.21 3.61 23.64
CA ALA A 186 3.72 2.26 23.98
C ALA A 186 3.32 1.46 22.73
N GLU A 187 2.69 2.10 21.75
CA GLU A 187 2.33 1.48 20.47
C GLU A 187 3.58 1.06 19.67
N LEU A 188 4.63 1.91 19.66
CA LEU A 188 5.89 1.57 19.00
C LEU A 188 6.63 0.44 19.71
N VAL A 189 6.66 0.43 21.05
CA VAL A 189 7.24 -0.68 21.81
C VAL A 189 6.50 -1.97 21.53
N ALA A 190 5.17 -1.95 21.53
CA ALA A 190 4.37 -3.12 21.18
C ALA A 190 4.66 -3.62 19.76
N ALA A 191 4.82 -2.74 18.78
CA ALA A 191 5.20 -3.12 17.42
C ALA A 191 6.64 -3.65 17.34
N PHE A 192 7.56 -3.07 18.11
CA PHE A 192 8.96 -3.50 18.20
C PHE A 192 9.09 -4.91 18.80
N GLU A 193 8.30 -5.22 19.84
CA GLU A 193 8.31 -6.50 20.55
C GLU A 193 7.45 -7.58 19.87
N SER A 194 6.58 -7.22 18.92
CA SER A 194 5.70 -8.14 18.23
C SER A 194 6.37 -8.74 16.99
N PRO A 195 5.92 -9.92 16.52
CA PRO A 195 6.38 -10.47 15.24
C PRO A 195 6.19 -9.49 14.09
N SER A 196 7.16 -9.41 13.19
CA SER A 196 7.07 -8.68 11.93
C SER A 196 6.21 -9.45 10.92
N LEU A 197 5.88 -8.81 9.79
CA LEU A 197 5.25 -9.49 8.67
C LEU A 197 6.09 -10.66 8.16
N TYR A 198 7.42 -10.51 8.15
CA TYR A 198 8.32 -11.56 7.70
C TYR A 198 8.36 -12.76 8.66
N ASP A 199 8.32 -12.52 9.98
CA ASP A 199 8.20 -13.60 10.97
C ASP A 199 6.94 -14.43 10.74
N ASP A 200 5.79 -13.77 10.51
CA ASP A 200 4.53 -14.46 10.24
C ASP A 200 4.54 -15.22 8.91
N VAL A 201 5.25 -14.72 7.89
CA VAL A 201 5.46 -15.44 6.63
C VAL A 201 6.29 -16.68 6.84
N LEU A 202 7.41 -16.60 7.55
CA LEU A 202 8.26 -17.79 7.83
C LEU A 202 7.51 -18.81 8.66
N ALA A 203 6.77 -18.38 9.69
CA ALA A 203 5.92 -19.26 10.47
C ALA A 203 4.82 -19.92 9.62
N TYR A 204 4.24 -19.19 8.68
CA TYR A 204 3.27 -19.72 7.73
C TYR A 204 3.92 -20.78 6.82
N LEU A 205 5.09 -20.50 6.22
CA LEU A 205 5.82 -21.46 5.37
C LEU A 205 6.16 -22.74 6.13
N ALA A 206 6.59 -22.64 7.40
CA ALA A 206 6.84 -23.81 8.24
C ALA A 206 5.58 -24.68 8.41
N ARG A 207 4.41 -24.06 8.62
CA ARG A 207 3.13 -24.79 8.70
C ARG A 207 2.70 -25.41 7.37
N GLN A 208 3.18 -24.87 6.24
CA GLN A 208 2.97 -25.45 4.91
C GLN A 208 3.96 -26.59 4.59
N GLY A 209 4.88 -26.92 5.51
CA GLY A 209 5.81 -28.03 5.39
C GLY A 209 7.19 -27.70 4.82
N TYR A 210 7.49 -26.41 4.64
CA TYR A 210 8.84 -25.96 4.26
C TYR A 210 9.78 -26.04 5.46
N ALA A 211 11.06 -26.34 5.19
CA ALA A 211 12.07 -26.61 6.22
C ALA A 211 12.64 -25.31 6.83
N VAL A 212 11.77 -24.44 7.36
CA VAL A 212 12.20 -23.26 8.11
C VAL A 212 12.90 -23.69 9.38
N PRO A 213 14.16 -23.26 9.66
CA PRO A 213 14.88 -23.67 10.86
C PRO A 213 14.15 -23.26 12.14
N GLN A 214 14.13 -24.16 13.13
CA GLN A 214 13.44 -23.90 14.40
C GLN A 214 14.05 -22.72 15.16
N GLU A 215 15.39 -22.56 15.09
CA GLU A 215 16.08 -21.41 15.69
C GLU A 215 15.66 -20.05 15.11
N VAL A 216 15.21 -20.01 13.84
CA VAL A 216 14.66 -18.80 13.22
C VAL A 216 13.24 -18.54 13.71
N LEU A 217 12.44 -19.58 13.89
CA LEU A 217 11.07 -19.47 14.41
C LEU A 217 11.03 -19.10 15.89
N ASP A 218 12.04 -19.52 16.66
CA ASP A 218 12.17 -19.25 18.10
C ASP A 218 12.99 -17.99 18.41
N ALA A 219 13.48 -17.28 17.36
CA ALA A 219 14.25 -16.06 17.54
C ALA A 219 13.41 -14.95 18.22
N GLU A 220 14.08 -14.06 18.95
CA GLU A 220 13.43 -12.91 19.55
C GLU A 220 12.87 -11.98 18.47
N THR A 221 11.59 -11.64 18.59
CA THR A 221 10.85 -10.81 17.61
C THR A 221 11.29 -9.34 17.59
N ASN A 222 12.13 -8.93 18.54
CA ASN A 222 12.68 -7.57 18.67
C ASN A 222 14.07 -7.40 18.03
N SER A 223 14.49 -8.34 17.18
CA SER A 223 15.72 -8.28 16.40
C SER A 223 15.44 -8.26 14.90
N THR A 224 16.32 -7.61 14.15
CA THR A 224 16.28 -7.65 12.68
C THR A 224 16.81 -8.98 12.17
N HIS A 225 16.12 -9.59 11.21
CA HIS A 225 16.63 -10.79 10.55
C HIS A 225 17.93 -10.51 9.83
N GLU A 226 18.91 -11.37 10.05
CA GLU A 226 20.14 -11.43 9.27
C GLU A 226 19.98 -12.46 8.14
N TRP A 227 20.89 -12.39 7.15
CA TRP A 227 20.92 -13.38 6.09
C TRP A 227 21.16 -14.78 6.67
N ASN A 228 20.41 -15.76 6.17
CA ASN A 228 20.46 -17.15 6.60
C ASN A 228 20.32 -18.07 5.38
N GLU A 229 21.33 -18.91 5.13
CA GLU A 229 21.39 -19.84 3.98
C GLU A 229 20.21 -20.80 3.96
N ALA A 230 19.79 -21.32 5.11
CA ALA A 230 18.66 -22.24 5.17
C ALA A 230 17.33 -21.56 4.83
N ILE A 231 17.17 -20.28 5.12
CA ILE A 231 16.00 -19.51 4.68
C ILE A 231 16.06 -19.21 3.18
N GLU A 232 17.24 -18.95 2.62
CA GLU A 232 17.42 -18.84 1.17
C GLU A 232 16.99 -20.13 0.48
N ASP A 233 17.41 -21.30 0.98
CA ASP A 233 17.00 -22.60 0.47
C ASP A 233 15.47 -22.81 0.53
N VAL A 234 14.80 -22.36 1.60
CA VAL A 234 13.33 -22.36 1.69
C VAL A 234 12.70 -21.59 0.54
N TRP A 235 13.20 -20.37 0.25
CA TRP A 235 12.67 -19.57 -0.84
C TRP A 235 12.97 -20.19 -2.22
N VAL A 236 14.18 -20.75 -2.42
CA VAL A 236 14.52 -21.50 -3.64
C VAL A 236 13.53 -22.66 -3.84
N GLN A 237 13.19 -23.38 -2.78
CA GLN A 237 12.20 -24.46 -2.84
C GLN A 237 10.78 -23.94 -3.14
N VAL A 238 10.36 -22.84 -2.51
CA VAL A 238 9.06 -22.19 -2.82
C VAL A 238 8.95 -21.89 -4.31
N TYR A 239 9.99 -21.33 -4.92
CA TYR A 239 9.99 -21.05 -6.35
C TYR A 239 10.07 -22.29 -7.23
N ALA A 240 10.75 -23.35 -6.79
CA ALA A 240 10.87 -24.61 -7.53
C ALA A 240 9.57 -25.41 -7.52
N ASP A 241 8.90 -25.48 -6.36
CA ASP A 241 7.69 -26.27 -6.17
C ASP A 241 6.42 -25.61 -6.70
N ASN A 242 6.47 -24.30 -6.94
CA ASN A 242 5.31 -23.48 -7.27
C ASN A 242 5.44 -22.82 -8.64
N GLY A 243 4.54 -23.15 -9.55
CA GLY A 243 4.44 -22.52 -10.86
C GLY A 243 3.95 -21.06 -10.79
N HIS A 244 4.05 -20.37 -11.92
CA HIS A 244 3.48 -19.02 -12.07
C HIS A 244 2.00 -19.00 -11.70
N GLY A 245 1.60 -18.01 -10.89
CA GLY A 245 0.22 -17.85 -10.44
C GLY A 245 -0.18 -18.72 -9.25
N SER A 246 0.74 -19.51 -8.66
CA SER A 246 0.46 -20.15 -7.39
C SER A 246 0.47 -19.17 -6.23
N PRO A 247 -0.39 -19.33 -5.20
CA PRO A 247 -0.47 -18.41 -4.09
C PRO A 247 0.84 -18.24 -3.30
N LEU A 248 1.63 -19.33 -3.14
CA LEU A 248 2.91 -19.27 -2.41
C LEU A 248 3.97 -18.47 -3.18
N ARG A 249 4.04 -18.65 -4.50
CA ARG A 249 4.93 -17.84 -5.32
C ARG A 249 4.49 -16.38 -5.34
N GLU A 250 3.18 -16.13 -5.38
CA GLU A 250 2.64 -14.78 -5.28
C GLU A 250 2.96 -14.11 -3.94
N LEU A 251 3.00 -14.88 -2.84
CA LEU A 251 3.46 -14.37 -1.54
C LEU A 251 4.91 -13.87 -1.63
N ALA A 252 5.82 -14.66 -2.22
CA ALA A 252 7.21 -14.28 -2.41
C ALA A 252 7.36 -13.01 -3.26
N GLU A 253 6.67 -12.96 -4.41
CA GLU A 253 6.66 -11.78 -5.29
C GLU A 253 6.09 -10.54 -4.58
N SER A 254 5.02 -10.69 -3.78
CA SER A 254 4.42 -9.58 -3.02
C SER A 254 5.38 -8.99 -1.99
N LEU A 255 6.17 -9.81 -1.31
CA LEU A 255 7.20 -9.34 -0.38
C LEU A 255 8.32 -8.58 -1.11
N THR A 256 8.75 -9.09 -2.26
CA THR A 256 9.75 -8.45 -3.11
C THR A 256 9.26 -7.08 -3.60
N ASP A 257 8.02 -7.01 -4.07
CA ASP A 257 7.38 -5.76 -4.50
C ASP A 257 7.32 -4.73 -3.36
N ILE A 258 6.93 -5.14 -2.15
CA ILE A 258 6.89 -4.26 -0.96
C ILE A 258 8.30 -3.77 -0.62
N ALA A 259 9.31 -4.65 -0.62
CA ALA A 259 10.69 -4.29 -0.34
C ALA A 259 11.24 -3.28 -1.36
N GLN A 260 10.92 -3.47 -2.65
CA GLN A 260 11.27 -2.53 -3.71
C GLN A 260 10.63 -1.15 -3.50
N GLN A 261 9.31 -1.12 -3.28
CA GLN A 261 8.56 0.13 -3.05
C GLN A 261 9.06 0.88 -1.81
N PHE A 262 9.41 0.14 -0.74
CA PHE A 262 9.97 0.72 0.49
C PHE A 262 11.37 1.31 0.24
N SER A 263 12.19 0.61 -0.54
CA SER A 263 13.52 1.09 -0.94
C SER A 263 13.43 2.34 -1.81
N ASP A 264 12.49 2.39 -2.75
CA ASP A 264 12.23 3.55 -3.60
C ASP A 264 11.81 4.76 -2.76
N TRP A 265 10.89 4.57 -1.79
CA TRP A 265 10.48 5.63 -0.88
C TRP A 265 11.67 6.19 -0.07
N ARG A 266 12.50 5.31 0.50
CA ARG A 266 13.71 5.71 1.26
C ARG A 266 14.71 6.46 0.40
N TYR A 267 14.91 6.02 -0.85
CA TYR A 267 15.77 6.69 -1.80
C TYR A 267 15.29 8.13 -2.07
N TRP A 268 14.02 8.30 -2.39
CA TRP A 268 13.47 9.64 -2.63
C TRP A 268 13.51 10.53 -1.40
N HIS A 269 13.23 9.98 -0.22
CA HIS A 269 13.34 10.71 1.04
C HIS A 269 14.77 11.17 1.34
N LEU A 270 15.77 10.40 0.93
CA LEU A 270 17.18 10.78 1.07
C LEU A 270 17.59 11.88 0.08
N MET A 271 16.98 11.89 -1.11
CA MET A 271 17.31 12.82 -2.20
C MET A 271 16.58 14.16 -2.09
N ALA A 272 15.50 14.25 -1.31
CA ALA A 272 14.73 15.47 -1.03
C ALA A 272 15.37 16.29 0.11
#